data_63ad643b52f63565aa6989ec76f54c02
#
_entry.id   63ad643b52f63565aa6989ec76f54c02
#
_cell.length_a   1.000
_cell.length_b   1.000
_cell.length_c   1.000
_cell.angle_alpha   90.00
_cell.angle_beta   90.00
_cell.angle_gamma   90.00
#
_symmetry.space_group_name_H-M   'P 1'
#
loop_
_entity.id
_entity.type
_entity.pdbx_description
1 polymer ?
#
loop_
_entity_poly.entity_id
_entity_poly.type
_entity_poly.pdbx_seq_one_letter_code
_entity_poly.pdbx_strand_id
1 'polypeptide(L)'
;MKKWLKTMAWAAAAGAVLATVAVSAAGYAVQRATDGRVYASPGEVPANRAGLLLGTSRTVRSGRPNAYFYNRVDAAAALYHAGKVEYLVISGDNEPQDMKEALVGRGVPAEAIYLDYAGFRTYDSVVRMEKIFGQESFTVISQEFHNRRAVYIAQALGLDAVGYNAADVAAYAGMKTRLREKLARVRMFMDLWTGKTPKFLGEPVEIGK
;
A
#
# COMPACT_ATOMS: atom_id res chain seq x y z
N MET A 1 -16.20 30.16 35.61
CA MET A 1 -16.64 29.64 34.28
C MET A 1 -15.80 30.14 33.09
N LYS A 2 -15.64 31.45 32.88
CA LYS A 2 -14.90 31.98 31.70
C LYS A 2 -13.40 31.61 31.61
N LYS A 3 -12.68 31.50 32.74
CA LYS A 3 -11.23 31.12 32.74
C LYS A 3 -11.02 29.67 32.31
N TRP A 4 -11.81 28.73 32.81
CA TRP A 4 -11.75 27.31 32.44
C TRP A 4 -12.04 27.06 30.96
N LEU A 5 -13.05 27.74 30.40
CA LEU A 5 -13.32 27.67 28.95
C LEU A 5 -12.14 28.16 28.10
N LYS A 6 -11.45 29.22 28.52
CA LYS A 6 -10.23 29.70 27.83
C LYS A 6 -9.10 28.68 27.91
N THR A 7 -8.87 28.06 29.07
CA THR A 7 -7.83 27.03 29.23
C THR A 7 -8.13 25.81 28.35
N MET A 8 -9.37 25.34 28.30
CA MET A 8 -9.77 24.26 27.40
C MET A 8 -9.59 24.64 25.93
N ALA A 9 -9.91 25.84 25.51
CA ALA A 9 -9.71 26.31 24.15
C ALA A 9 -8.23 26.35 23.76
N TRP A 10 -7.36 26.82 24.65
CA TRP A 10 -5.91 26.79 24.45
C TRP A 10 -5.35 25.35 24.39
N ALA A 11 -5.82 24.46 25.25
CA ALA A 11 -5.42 23.04 25.22
C ALA A 11 -5.86 22.37 23.93
N ALA A 12 -7.08 22.63 23.47
CA ALA A 12 -7.57 22.11 22.18
C ALA A 12 -6.78 22.66 20.99
N ALA A 13 -6.46 23.96 20.99
CA ALA A 13 -5.63 24.57 19.96
C ALA A 13 -4.22 24.00 19.94
N ALA A 14 -3.58 23.83 21.09
CA ALA A 14 -2.27 23.20 21.20
C ALA A 14 -2.29 21.75 20.71
N GLY A 15 -3.31 20.96 21.08
CA GLY A 15 -3.53 19.61 20.58
C GLY A 15 -3.69 19.55 19.05
N ALA A 16 -4.44 20.47 18.46
CA ALA A 16 -4.61 20.56 17.01
C ALA A 16 -3.29 20.89 16.30
N VAL A 17 -2.50 21.81 16.84
CA VAL A 17 -1.16 22.14 16.32
C VAL A 17 -0.24 20.92 16.38
N LEU A 18 -0.16 20.23 17.51
CA LEU A 18 0.67 19.03 17.67
C LEU A 18 0.26 17.92 16.70
N ALA A 19 -1.04 17.68 16.53
CA ALA A 19 -1.56 16.70 15.57
C ALA A 19 -1.16 17.09 14.12
N THR A 20 -1.27 18.37 13.76
CA THR A 20 -0.87 18.85 12.45
C THR A 20 0.63 18.67 12.21
N VAL A 21 1.46 18.98 13.20
CA VAL A 21 2.91 18.79 13.13
C VAL A 21 3.25 17.30 12.98
N ALA A 22 2.63 16.43 13.78
CA ALA A 22 2.87 14.98 13.72
C ALA A 22 2.49 14.39 12.33
N VAL A 23 1.34 14.78 11.78
CA VAL A 23 0.88 14.36 10.45
C VAL A 23 1.84 14.85 9.35
N SER A 24 2.30 16.11 9.45
CA SER A 24 3.22 16.70 8.48
C SER A 24 4.60 16.06 8.54
N ALA A 25 5.13 15.85 9.75
CA ALA A 25 6.42 15.19 9.98
C ALA A 25 6.40 13.74 9.47
N ALA A 26 5.32 12.99 9.75
CA ALA A 26 5.14 11.63 9.23
C ALA A 26 5.09 11.62 7.69
N GLY A 27 4.40 12.59 7.08
CA GLY A 27 4.37 12.75 5.63
C GLY A 27 5.75 13.01 5.04
N TYR A 28 6.49 13.96 5.62
CA TYR A 28 7.82 14.32 5.19
C TYR A 28 8.83 13.15 5.35
N ALA A 29 8.80 12.46 6.48
CA ALA A 29 9.69 11.32 6.74
C ALA A 29 9.49 10.21 5.70
N VAL A 30 8.23 9.84 5.40
CA VAL A 30 7.90 8.84 4.39
C VAL A 30 8.38 9.30 3.01
N GLN A 31 8.10 10.55 2.63
CA GLN A 31 8.52 11.10 1.35
C GLN A 31 10.04 11.03 1.20
N ARG A 32 10.77 11.55 2.16
CA ARG A 32 12.24 11.62 2.15
C ARG A 32 12.89 10.25 2.10
N ALA A 33 12.39 9.29 2.88
CA ALA A 33 12.93 7.94 2.93
C ALA A 33 12.69 7.14 1.65
N THR A 34 11.64 7.46 0.89
CA THR A 34 11.24 6.73 -0.31
C THR A 34 11.55 7.45 -1.62
N ASP A 35 12.27 8.58 -1.56
CA ASP A 35 12.75 9.28 -2.76
C ASP A 35 13.70 8.37 -3.55
N GLY A 36 13.52 8.33 -4.89
CA GLY A 36 14.26 7.45 -5.79
C GLY A 36 13.87 5.97 -5.74
N ARG A 37 12.87 5.59 -4.93
CA ARG A 37 12.38 4.20 -4.82
C ARG A 37 10.96 3.99 -5.35
N VAL A 38 10.35 5.02 -5.92
CA VAL A 38 8.99 4.95 -6.47
C VAL A 38 9.00 5.46 -7.90
N TYR A 39 8.56 4.62 -8.82
CA TYR A 39 8.68 4.79 -10.27
C TYR A 39 7.31 5.03 -10.90
N ALA A 40 7.29 5.80 -11.99
CA ALA A 40 6.09 6.09 -12.76
C ALA A 40 6.02 5.32 -14.09
N SER A 41 7.17 4.86 -14.60
CA SER A 41 7.29 4.10 -15.85
C SER A 41 7.71 2.66 -15.58
N PRO A 42 7.09 1.64 -16.21
CA PRO A 42 7.49 0.24 -16.04
C PRO A 42 8.96 0.00 -16.41
N GLY A 43 9.47 0.70 -17.43
CA GLY A 43 10.85 0.56 -17.90
C GLY A 43 11.91 0.93 -16.87
N GLU A 44 11.59 1.86 -15.97
CA GLU A 44 12.49 2.35 -14.91
C GLU A 44 12.51 1.46 -13.67
N VAL A 45 11.49 0.61 -13.50
CA VAL A 45 11.40 -0.26 -12.32
C VAL A 45 12.49 -1.32 -12.37
N PRO A 46 13.30 -1.50 -11.31
CA PRO A 46 14.19 -2.65 -11.19
C PRO A 46 13.40 -3.96 -11.26
N ALA A 47 13.97 -4.98 -11.93
CA ALA A 47 13.32 -6.29 -11.97
C ALA A 47 13.33 -6.93 -10.58
N ASN A 48 12.20 -7.49 -10.18
CA ASN A 48 12.00 -8.27 -8.97
C ASN A 48 11.27 -9.56 -9.29
N ARG A 49 11.49 -10.62 -8.51
CA ARG A 49 10.78 -11.88 -8.70
C ARG A 49 9.27 -11.71 -8.47
N ALA A 50 8.87 -10.95 -7.47
CA ALA A 50 7.47 -10.77 -7.11
C ALA A 50 7.01 -9.31 -7.08
N GLY A 51 5.78 -9.08 -7.53
CA GLY A 51 5.03 -7.82 -7.36
C GLY A 51 3.95 -7.97 -6.29
N LEU A 52 3.94 -7.10 -5.29
CA LEU A 52 2.88 -6.98 -4.29
C LEU A 52 1.82 -6.01 -4.80
N LEU A 53 0.72 -6.54 -5.31
CA LEU A 53 -0.46 -5.75 -5.71
C LEU A 53 -1.37 -5.52 -4.51
N LEU A 54 -1.46 -4.28 -4.06
CA LEU A 54 -2.32 -3.95 -2.91
C LEU A 54 -3.79 -3.91 -3.32
N GLY A 55 -4.62 -4.67 -2.61
CA GLY A 55 -6.05 -4.87 -2.90
C GLY A 55 -6.90 -3.62 -2.77
N THR A 56 -7.98 -3.60 -3.52
CA THR A 56 -9.08 -2.63 -3.43
C THR A 56 -10.32 -3.19 -4.11
N SER A 57 -11.51 -2.81 -3.65
CA SER A 57 -12.77 -3.32 -4.19
C SER A 57 -13.06 -2.84 -5.61
N ARG A 58 -13.70 -3.69 -6.41
CA ARG A 58 -14.08 -3.44 -7.81
C ARG A 58 -15.04 -2.25 -7.93
N THR A 59 -15.90 -2.06 -6.94
CA THR A 59 -16.90 -0.98 -6.90
C THR A 59 -16.76 -0.12 -5.66
N VAL A 60 -17.14 1.13 -5.75
CA VAL A 60 -17.31 2.01 -4.59
C VAL A 60 -18.68 1.77 -3.93
N ARG A 61 -18.89 2.29 -2.71
CA ARG A 61 -20.15 2.10 -1.94
C ARG A 61 -21.43 2.45 -2.70
N SER A 62 -21.34 3.33 -3.71
CA SER A 62 -22.50 3.69 -4.57
C SER A 62 -22.75 2.69 -5.71
N GLY A 63 -22.05 1.56 -5.77
CA GLY A 63 -22.15 0.57 -6.84
C GLY A 63 -21.42 0.96 -8.13
N ARG A 64 -20.87 2.18 -8.24
CA ARG A 64 -20.12 2.62 -9.42
C ARG A 64 -18.75 1.94 -9.49
N PRO A 65 -18.17 1.75 -10.70
CA PRO A 65 -16.82 1.25 -10.88
C PRO A 65 -15.79 2.07 -10.05
N ASN A 66 -14.84 1.37 -9.44
CA ASN A 66 -13.77 1.97 -8.66
C ASN A 66 -12.52 2.15 -9.54
N ALA A 67 -12.22 3.37 -9.93
CA ALA A 67 -11.06 3.66 -10.78
C ALA A 67 -9.72 3.20 -10.16
N TYR A 68 -9.60 3.18 -8.83
CA TYR A 68 -8.41 2.63 -8.16
C TYR A 68 -8.19 1.15 -8.48
N PHE A 69 -9.27 0.37 -8.58
CA PHE A 69 -9.22 -1.04 -8.93
C PHE A 69 -8.63 -1.24 -10.34
N TYR A 70 -9.24 -0.61 -11.32
CA TYR A 70 -8.83 -0.76 -12.72
C TYR A 70 -7.42 -0.24 -12.96
N ASN A 71 -7.08 0.93 -12.40
CA ASN A 71 -5.74 1.51 -12.53
C ASN A 71 -4.65 0.60 -11.93
N ARG A 72 -4.93 -0.06 -10.79
CA ARG A 72 -3.97 -1.00 -10.18
C ARG A 72 -3.81 -2.27 -10.98
N VAL A 73 -4.91 -2.83 -11.49
CA VAL A 73 -4.88 -4.02 -12.33
C VAL A 73 -4.13 -3.72 -13.64
N ASP A 74 -4.39 -2.57 -14.27
CA ASP A 74 -3.68 -2.15 -15.48
C ASP A 74 -2.18 -1.97 -15.23
N ALA A 75 -1.80 -1.34 -14.12
CA ALA A 75 -0.40 -1.17 -13.73
C ALA A 75 0.29 -2.52 -13.49
N ALA A 76 -0.35 -3.45 -12.76
CA ALA A 76 0.22 -4.75 -12.49
C ALA A 76 0.42 -5.58 -13.77
N ALA A 77 -0.56 -5.58 -14.67
CA ALA A 77 -0.44 -6.24 -15.97
C ALA A 77 0.67 -5.62 -16.82
N ALA A 78 0.77 -4.29 -16.87
CA ALA A 78 1.84 -3.61 -17.59
C ALA A 78 3.23 -3.96 -17.06
N LEU A 79 3.39 -4.05 -15.74
CA LEU A 79 4.66 -4.42 -15.10
C LEU A 79 5.04 -5.88 -15.39
N TYR A 80 4.06 -6.79 -15.35
CA TYR A 80 4.23 -8.20 -15.69
C TYR A 80 4.65 -8.36 -17.16
N HIS A 81 3.94 -7.73 -18.11
CA HIS A 81 4.27 -7.81 -19.55
C HIS A 81 5.60 -7.14 -19.90
N ALA A 82 6.04 -6.17 -19.11
CA ALA A 82 7.39 -5.59 -19.23
C ALA A 82 8.50 -6.50 -18.69
N GLY A 83 8.18 -7.69 -18.17
CA GLY A 83 9.15 -8.63 -17.59
C GLY A 83 9.82 -8.13 -16.32
N LYS A 84 9.18 -7.17 -15.61
CA LYS A 84 9.73 -6.57 -14.39
C LYS A 84 9.36 -7.35 -13.12
N VAL A 85 8.34 -8.20 -13.20
CA VAL A 85 7.96 -9.18 -12.18
C VAL A 85 7.57 -10.48 -12.85
N GLU A 86 7.92 -11.61 -12.23
CA GLU A 86 7.57 -12.96 -12.70
C GLU A 86 6.23 -13.42 -12.12
N TYR A 87 5.94 -12.98 -10.89
CA TYR A 87 4.76 -13.36 -10.12
C TYR A 87 4.11 -12.15 -9.49
N LEU A 88 2.80 -12.23 -9.26
CA LEU A 88 2.00 -11.22 -8.59
C LEU A 88 1.35 -11.81 -7.33
N VAL A 89 1.59 -11.19 -6.18
CA VAL A 89 0.86 -11.46 -4.94
C VAL A 89 -0.18 -10.37 -4.75
N ILE A 90 -1.46 -10.73 -4.81
CA ILE A 90 -2.57 -9.80 -4.57
C ILE A 90 -2.94 -9.88 -3.09
N SER A 91 -2.71 -8.80 -2.36
CA SER A 91 -2.92 -8.78 -0.90
C SER A 91 -4.04 -7.83 -0.50
N GLY A 92 -5.09 -8.37 0.11
CA GLY A 92 -6.29 -7.66 0.58
C GLY A 92 -7.18 -8.60 1.39
N ASP A 93 -8.32 -8.13 1.89
CA ASP A 93 -9.23 -8.96 2.67
C ASP A 93 -10.36 -9.61 1.83
N ASN A 94 -11.02 -8.86 0.96
CA ASN A 94 -12.18 -9.35 0.18
C ASN A 94 -12.01 -9.27 -1.33
N GLU A 95 -10.99 -8.59 -1.83
CA GLU A 95 -10.84 -8.25 -3.24
C GLU A 95 -9.82 -9.06 -4.05
N PRO A 96 -8.99 -9.95 -3.47
CA PRO A 96 -7.93 -10.62 -4.23
C PRO A 96 -8.47 -11.41 -5.43
N GLN A 97 -9.60 -12.09 -5.29
CA GLN A 97 -10.20 -12.89 -6.36
C GLN A 97 -10.65 -12.03 -7.56
N ASP A 98 -11.36 -10.91 -7.30
CA ASP A 98 -11.81 -9.99 -8.35
C ASP A 98 -10.64 -9.42 -9.15
N MET A 99 -9.53 -9.12 -8.46
CA MET A 99 -8.32 -8.59 -9.08
C MET A 99 -7.59 -9.68 -9.89
N LYS A 100 -7.58 -10.94 -9.44
CA LYS A 100 -7.05 -12.07 -10.19
C LYS A 100 -7.80 -12.26 -11.50
N GLU A 101 -9.12 -12.31 -11.46
CA GLU A 101 -9.95 -12.42 -12.67
C GLU A 101 -9.67 -11.29 -13.66
N ALA A 102 -9.56 -10.07 -13.16
CA ALA A 102 -9.27 -8.90 -13.97
C ALA A 102 -7.87 -8.94 -14.59
N LEU A 103 -6.85 -9.48 -13.88
CA LEU A 103 -5.49 -9.68 -14.41
C LEU A 103 -5.43 -10.78 -15.46
N VAL A 104 -6.10 -11.91 -15.23
CA VAL A 104 -6.22 -12.98 -16.23
C VAL A 104 -6.87 -12.45 -17.51
N GLY A 105 -7.91 -11.63 -17.39
CA GLY A 105 -8.52 -10.92 -18.52
C GLY A 105 -7.60 -9.94 -19.26
N ARG A 106 -6.43 -9.59 -18.67
CA ARG A 106 -5.36 -8.79 -19.27
C ARG A 106 -4.16 -9.62 -19.75
N GLY A 107 -4.32 -10.95 -19.79
CA GLY A 107 -3.31 -11.87 -20.31
C GLY A 107 -2.21 -12.23 -19.29
N VAL A 108 -2.37 -11.96 -17.99
CA VAL A 108 -1.48 -12.48 -16.97
C VAL A 108 -1.89 -13.92 -16.66
N PRO A 109 -0.98 -14.92 -16.77
CA PRO A 109 -1.29 -16.32 -16.49
C PRO A 109 -1.77 -16.51 -15.05
N ALA A 110 -2.81 -17.35 -14.87
CA ALA A 110 -3.39 -17.58 -13.55
C ALA A 110 -2.41 -18.19 -12.54
N GLU A 111 -1.46 -18.98 -13.03
CA GLU A 111 -0.36 -19.60 -12.28
C GLU A 111 0.71 -18.61 -11.80
N ALA A 112 0.80 -17.44 -12.43
CA ALA A 112 1.68 -16.36 -11.98
C ALA A 112 1.05 -15.49 -10.86
N ILE A 113 -0.20 -15.78 -10.44
CA ILE A 113 -0.97 -14.94 -9.51
C ILE A 113 -1.27 -15.69 -8.23
N TYR A 114 -0.76 -15.19 -7.12
CA TYR A 114 -0.97 -15.69 -5.76
C TYR A 114 -1.93 -14.78 -5.00
N LEU A 115 -2.80 -15.36 -4.17
CA LEU A 115 -3.82 -14.63 -3.42
C LEU A 115 -3.49 -14.62 -1.92
N ASP A 116 -3.46 -13.44 -1.34
CA ASP A 116 -3.29 -13.21 0.08
C ASP A 116 -4.53 -12.54 0.68
N TYR A 117 -5.36 -13.31 1.37
CA TYR A 117 -6.59 -12.84 2.00
C TYR A 117 -6.38 -12.28 3.41
N ALA A 118 -5.14 -12.26 3.92
CA ALA A 118 -4.83 -11.78 5.25
C ALA A 118 -4.11 -10.43 5.29
N GLY A 119 -4.06 -9.74 4.15
CA GLY A 119 -3.51 -8.38 4.02
C GLY A 119 -4.46 -7.28 4.47
N PHE A 120 -4.93 -7.33 5.73
CA PHE A 120 -5.90 -6.36 6.26
C PHE A 120 -5.37 -4.93 6.36
N ARG A 121 -4.06 -4.78 6.51
CA ARG A 121 -3.35 -3.50 6.56
C ARG A 121 -2.11 -3.60 5.67
N THR A 122 -1.64 -2.46 5.16
CA THR A 122 -0.39 -2.40 4.38
C THR A 122 0.79 -3.01 5.13
N TYR A 123 0.84 -2.84 6.45
CA TYR A 123 1.85 -3.47 7.31
C TYR A 123 1.78 -5.00 7.21
N ASP A 124 0.58 -5.57 7.32
CA ASP A 124 0.38 -7.02 7.23
C ASP A 124 0.80 -7.55 5.85
N SER A 125 0.39 -6.86 4.77
CA SER A 125 0.77 -7.22 3.40
C SER A 125 2.29 -7.26 3.21
N VAL A 126 3.02 -6.26 3.72
CA VAL A 126 4.49 -6.18 3.60
C VAL A 126 5.18 -7.28 4.40
N VAL A 127 4.79 -7.48 5.67
CA VAL A 127 5.38 -8.57 6.51
C VAL A 127 5.13 -9.94 5.89
N ARG A 128 3.96 -10.14 5.30
CA ARG A 128 3.58 -11.41 4.69
C ARG A 128 4.33 -11.71 3.40
N MET A 129 4.84 -10.69 2.68
CA MET A 129 5.75 -10.92 1.54
C MET A 129 6.99 -11.71 1.97
N GLU A 130 7.60 -11.35 3.10
CA GLU A 130 8.74 -12.07 3.66
C GLU A 130 8.33 -13.40 4.31
N LYS A 131 7.41 -13.34 5.27
CA LYS A 131 7.11 -14.47 6.17
C LYS A 131 6.32 -15.59 5.52
N ILE A 132 5.45 -15.27 4.55
CA ILE A 132 4.56 -16.24 3.88
C ILE A 132 5.06 -16.56 2.48
N PHE A 133 5.45 -15.53 1.70
CA PHE A 133 5.84 -15.71 0.31
C PHE A 133 7.36 -15.76 0.09
N GLY A 134 8.17 -15.67 1.16
CA GLY A 134 9.63 -15.80 1.11
C GLY A 134 10.32 -14.71 0.28
N GLN A 135 9.72 -13.53 0.15
CA GLN A 135 10.25 -12.45 -0.68
C GLN A 135 10.81 -11.31 0.18
N GLU A 136 12.14 -11.19 0.23
CA GLU A 136 12.84 -10.09 0.88
C GLU A 136 13.01 -8.87 -0.05
N SER A 137 12.88 -9.08 -1.37
CA SER A 137 12.94 -8.06 -2.42
C SER A 137 11.70 -8.17 -3.30
N PHE A 138 10.96 -7.06 -3.49
CA PHE A 138 9.72 -7.04 -4.27
C PHE A 138 9.31 -5.64 -4.74
N THR A 139 8.41 -5.60 -5.72
CA THR A 139 7.82 -4.35 -6.22
C THR A 139 6.40 -4.18 -5.71
N VAL A 140 6.13 -3.10 -4.97
CA VAL A 140 4.78 -2.72 -4.53
C VAL A 140 4.04 -2.01 -5.67
N ILE A 141 2.82 -2.44 -5.97
CA ILE A 141 2.01 -1.90 -7.06
C ILE A 141 0.72 -1.31 -6.49
N SER A 142 0.61 0.00 -6.51
CA SER A 142 -0.55 0.77 -6.03
C SER A 142 -0.43 2.24 -6.48
N GLN A 143 -1.28 3.14 -5.97
CA GLN A 143 -1.06 4.58 -6.16
C GLN A 143 0.14 5.08 -5.36
N GLU A 144 0.77 6.15 -5.82
CA GLU A 144 2.02 6.69 -5.25
C GLU A 144 1.97 6.85 -3.73
N PHE A 145 0.91 7.46 -3.19
CA PHE A 145 0.78 7.69 -1.75
C PHE A 145 0.78 6.38 -0.94
N HIS A 146 0.22 5.31 -1.50
CA HIS A 146 0.16 3.99 -0.88
C HIS A 146 1.48 3.24 -1.04
N ASN A 147 2.11 3.32 -2.23
CA ASN A 147 3.43 2.76 -2.51
C ASN A 147 4.48 3.33 -1.55
N ARG A 148 4.55 4.65 -1.40
CA ARG A 148 5.51 5.29 -0.47
C ARG A 148 5.34 4.76 0.96
N ARG A 149 4.11 4.57 1.44
CA ARG A 149 3.88 4.00 2.77
C ARG A 149 4.32 2.53 2.85
N ALA A 150 4.03 1.71 1.85
CA ALA A 150 4.42 0.30 1.83
C ALA A 150 5.95 0.13 1.73
N VAL A 151 6.60 0.90 0.86
CA VAL A 151 8.07 0.92 0.73
C VAL A 151 8.74 1.37 2.03
N TYR A 152 8.19 2.40 2.70
CA TYR A 152 8.69 2.83 4.01
C TYR A 152 8.62 1.71 5.06
N ILE A 153 7.49 0.99 5.12
CA ILE A 153 7.33 -0.16 6.03
C ILE A 153 8.36 -1.23 5.71
N ALA A 154 8.53 -1.58 4.43
CA ALA A 154 9.49 -2.59 3.99
C ALA A 154 10.92 -2.23 4.44
N GLN A 155 11.38 -0.99 4.17
CA GLN A 155 12.68 -0.50 4.61
C GLN A 155 12.86 -0.55 6.13
N ALA A 156 11.83 -0.14 6.90
CA ALA A 156 11.87 -0.20 8.36
C ALA A 156 11.97 -1.63 8.92
N LEU A 157 11.55 -2.63 8.12
CA LEU A 157 11.66 -4.04 8.44
C LEU A 157 12.91 -4.72 7.83
N GLY A 158 13.79 -3.95 7.16
CA GLY A 158 14.99 -4.47 6.54
C GLY A 158 14.78 -5.15 5.18
N LEU A 159 13.59 -4.96 4.56
CA LEU A 159 13.25 -5.53 3.26
C LEU A 159 13.58 -4.55 2.13
N ASP A 160 13.97 -5.07 0.96
CA ASP A 160 14.27 -4.26 -0.21
C ASP A 160 13.06 -4.15 -1.13
N ALA A 161 12.25 -3.10 -0.93
CA ALA A 161 11.08 -2.86 -1.76
C ALA A 161 11.21 -1.56 -2.57
N VAL A 162 10.64 -1.61 -3.77
CA VAL A 162 10.41 -0.44 -4.62
C VAL A 162 8.92 -0.31 -4.93
N GLY A 163 8.48 0.87 -5.36
CA GLY A 163 7.09 1.12 -5.73
C GLY A 163 6.91 1.37 -7.21
N TYR A 164 5.88 0.80 -7.83
CA TYR A 164 5.42 1.16 -9.16
C TYR A 164 4.03 1.80 -9.10
N ASN A 165 3.92 3.01 -9.64
CA ASN A 165 2.72 3.83 -9.50
C ASN A 165 1.65 3.46 -10.52
N ALA A 166 0.52 2.97 -10.03
CA ALA A 166 -0.73 2.98 -10.79
C ALA A 166 -1.24 4.42 -10.95
N ALA A 167 -1.95 4.68 -12.04
CA ALA A 167 -2.58 5.98 -12.26
C ALA A 167 -3.45 6.38 -11.06
N ASP A 168 -3.37 7.66 -10.67
CA ASP A 168 -4.22 8.21 -9.59
C ASP A 168 -5.60 8.58 -10.15
N VAL A 169 -6.56 8.80 -9.27
CA VAL A 169 -7.89 9.31 -9.63
C VAL A 169 -7.92 10.82 -9.49
N ALA A 170 -8.89 11.47 -10.15
CA ALA A 170 -9.05 12.92 -10.07
C ALA A 170 -9.07 13.41 -8.62
N ALA A 171 -8.44 14.57 -8.36
CA ALA A 171 -8.19 15.09 -7.00
C ALA A 171 -9.46 15.15 -6.13
N TYR A 172 -10.59 15.54 -6.70
CA TYR A 172 -11.88 15.62 -6.00
C TYR A 172 -12.39 14.22 -5.57
N ALA A 173 -12.31 13.22 -6.44
CA ALA A 173 -12.76 11.86 -6.14
C ALA A 173 -11.83 11.17 -5.10
N GLY A 174 -10.55 11.57 -5.05
CA GLY A 174 -9.54 11.01 -4.15
C GLY A 174 -9.39 11.71 -2.80
N MET A 175 -10.05 12.84 -2.55
CA MET A 175 -9.81 13.68 -1.36
C MET A 175 -10.00 12.93 -0.03
N LYS A 176 -11.06 12.14 0.10
CA LYS A 176 -11.32 11.31 1.29
C LYS A 176 -10.22 10.27 1.50
N THR A 177 -9.76 9.65 0.44
CA THR A 177 -8.66 8.66 0.46
C THR A 177 -7.35 9.32 0.88
N ARG A 178 -7.05 10.51 0.37
CA ARG A 178 -5.83 11.27 0.74
C ARG A 178 -5.84 11.71 2.20
N LEU A 179 -7.00 12.10 2.75
CA LEU A 179 -7.11 12.43 4.17
C LEU A 179 -6.90 11.18 5.05
N ARG A 180 -7.54 10.06 4.68
CA ARG A 180 -7.33 8.77 5.35
C ARG A 180 -5.86 8.34 5.32
N GLU A 181 -5.17 8.57 4.21
CA GLU A 181 -3.75 8.24 4.05
C GLU A 181 -2.85 9.02 5.02
N LYS A 182 -3.13 10.32 5.25
CA LYS A 182 -2.38 11.11 6.24
C LYS A 182 -2.45 10.48 7.64
N LEU A 183 -3.63 10.04 8.05
CA LEU A 183 -3.83 9.37 9.34
C LEU A 183 -3.22 7.95 9.36
N ALA A 184 -3.27 7.24 8.23
CA ALA A 184 -2.68 5.91 8.08
C ALA A 184 -1.15 5.94 8.25
N ARG A 185 -0.48 7.02 7.82
CA ARG A 185 0.97 7.20 8.04
C ARG A 185 1.30 7.35 9.53
N VAL A 186 0.53 8.13 10.29
CA VAL A 186 0.73 8.25 11.74
C VAL A 186 0.56 6.89 12.42
N ARG A 187 -0.50 6.16 12.06
CA ARG A 187 -0.74 4.81 12.59
C ARG A 187 0.39 3.84 12.23
N MET A 188 0.92 3.91 11.02
CA MET A 188 2.07 3.11 10.59
C MET A 188 3.28 3.30 11.53
N PHE A 189 3.61 4.54 11.89
CA PHE A 189 4.70 4.81 12.84
C PHE A 189 4.42 4.20 14.21
N MET A 190 3.19 4.25 14.68
CA MET A 190 2.80 3.59 15.94
C MET A 190 2.93 2.07 15.84
N ASP A 191 2.47 1.45 14.75
CA ASP A 191 2.56 0.00 14.53
C ASP A 191 4.04 -0.44 14.47
N LEU A 192 4.91 0.30 13.78
CA LEU A 192 6.36 0.06 13.73
C LEU A 192 7.03 0.21 15.11
N TRP A 193 6.73 1.27 15.83
CA TRP A 193 7.32 1.55 17.15
C TRP A 193 6.91 0.52 18.21
N THR A 194 5.67 0.02 18.14
CA THR A 194 5.17 -0.98 19.09
C THR A 194 5.52 -2.42 18.71
N GLY A 195 6.21 -2.64 17.58
CA GLY A 195 6.56 -3.97 17.09
C GLY A 195 5.33 -4.84 16.80
N LYS A 196 4.23 -4.22 16.32
CA LYS A 196 2.97 -4.93 16.10
C LYS A 196 3.15 -5.99 15.03
N THR A 197 2.64 -7.21 15.31
CA THR A 197 2.65 -8.32 14.35
C THR A 197 1.37 -8.37 13.52
N PRO A 198 1.38 -9.00 12.32
CA PRO A 198 0.16 -9.33 11.59
C PRO A 198 -0.79 -10.17 12.44
N LYS A 199 -2.09 -9.97 12.25
CA LYS A 199 -3.13 -10.72 12.98
C LYS A 199 -3.10 -12.22 12.64
N PHE A 200 -2.78 -12.54 11.38
CA PHE A 200 -2.68 -13.90 10.88
C PHE A 200 -1.37 -14.06 10.10
N LEU A 201 -0.56 -15.01 10.56
CA LEU A 201 0.49 -15.65 9.79
C LEU A 201 -0.05 -17.04 9.45
N GLY A 202 -0.01 -17.44 8.20
CA GLY A 202 -0.41 -18.76 7.72
C GLY A 202 0.82 -19.61 7.42
N GLU A 203 0.60 -20.76 6.77
CA GLU A 203 1.66 -21.58 6.25
C GLU A 203 2.41 -20.85 5.11
N PRO A 204 3.74 -21.07 4.97
CA PRO A 204 4.51 -20.53 3.87
C PRO A 204 4.00 -21.00 2.52
N VAL A 205 4.01 -20.09 1.54
CA VAL A 205 3.62 -20.35 0.15
C VAL A 205 4.84 -20.15 -0.73
N GLU A 206 5.27 -21.22 -1.40
CA GLU A 206 6.40 -21.16 -2.33
C GLU A 206 5.94 -20.59 -3.68
N ILE A 207 6.47 -19.42 -4.04
CA ILE A 207 6.21 -18.80 -5.34
C ILE A 207 7.06 -19.49 -6.41
N GLY A 208 6.41 -19.89 -7.52
CA GLY A 208 7.09 -20.44 -8.70
C GLY A 208 7.43 -21.93 -8.61
N LYS A 209 6.65 -22.67 -7.83
CA LYS A 209 6.61 -24.15 -7.90
C LYS A 209 5.33 -24.63 -8.54
#